data_33229963444d005cb7a34480552ce416
#
_entry.id   33229963444d005cb7a34480552ce416
#
_cell.length_a   1.000
_cell.length_b   1.000
_cell.length_c   1.000
_cell.angle_alpha   90.00
_cell.angle_beta   90.00
_cell.angle_gamma   90.00
#
_symmetry.space_group_name_H-M   'P 1'
#
loop_
_entity.id
_entity.type
_entity.pdbx_description
1 polymer ?
#
loop_
_entity_poly.entity_id
_entity_poly.type
_entity_poly.pdbx_seq_one_letter_code
_entity_poly.pdbx_strand_id
1 'polypeptide(L)'
;MNELTIVFRSASDIEARVVRGLLESHGIESLVSQGSPRSIFPVQVDSIAEIRIAVRPEDADEARRLIDSHRIDPSDGRVIPLRNQFASLERRVGYSFRDPGLLEHALTHTSRANEDVSGGVVDNESLEFLGDAVLGFAIADLLFRRFPNRNEGWKSKMKSVLVSTASLARLAEGLDLGQHLLLGRGEEKTGGRRKQALLADGYEALIAAIYLDGGVEHVTAFVARHFEGLITEARTPGSAFHDYKSALQERVQANGDPLPEYAVIAETGPDHHKQFQVQVRVGGHPIAEGVGKSKKEAEQEAARLALERLASKDL
;
A
#
# COMPACT_ATOMS: atom_id res chain seq x y z
N MET A 1 20.43 -17.66 -41.16
CA MET A 1 21.04 -16.70 -40.20
C MET A 1 20.12 -16.66 -39.02
N ASN A 2 20.54 -17.15 -37.85
CA ASN A 2 19.69 -17.09 -36.66
C ASN A 2 19.50 -15.62 -36.29
N GLU A 3 18.26 -15.19 -36.26
CA GLU A 3 17.87 -13.83 -35.89
C GLU A 3 18.12 -13.66 -34.39
N LEU A 4 19.10 -12.81 -33.98
CA LEU A 4 19.40 -12.56 -32.56
C LEU A 4 18.33 -11.65 -31.94
N THR A 5 17.97 -11.94 -30.69
CA THR A 5 16.99 -11.17 -29.92
C THR A 5 17.71 -10.21 -28.99
N ILE A 6 17.38 -8.91 -29.05
CA ILE A 6 17.92 -7.91 -28.13
C ILE A 6 17.27 -8.10 -26.76
N VAL A 7 18.10 -8.26 -25.71
CA VAL A 7 17.68 -8.49 -24.33
C VAL A 7 18.06 -7.34 -23.40
N PHE A 8 18.98 -6.47 -23.81
CA PHE A 8 19.41 -5.33 -22.99
C PHE A 8 19.87 -4.16 -23.87
N ARG A 9 19.63 -2.93 -23.39
CA ARG A 9 20.08 -1.69 -24.00
C ARG A 9 20.60 -0.75 -22.92
N SER A 10 21.74 -0.10 -23.18
CA SER A 10 22.32 0.89 -22.25
C SER A 10 23.12 1.96 -22.99
N ALA A 11 23.24 3.13 -22.40
CA ALA A 11 24.20 4.14 -22.81
C ALA A 11 25.55 4.00 -22.10
N SER A 12 25.66 3.08 -21.11
CA SER A 12 26.85 2.85 -20.29
C SER A 12 27.63 1.61 -20.81
N ASP A 13 28.89 1.82 -21.20
CA ASP A 13 29.79 0.75 -21.57
C ASP A 13 30.13 -0.17 -20.38
N ILE A 14 30.09 0.36 -19.16
CA ILE A 14 30.30 -0.40 -17.93
C ILE A 14 29.14 -1.36 -17.71
N GLU A 15 27.91 -0.88 -17.78
CA GLU A 15 26.71 -1.72 -17.64
C GLU A 15 26.67 -2.82 -18.71
N ALA A 16 26.89 -2.47 -19.96
CA ALA A 16 26.90 -3.45 -21.05
C ALA A 16 27.95 -4.55 -20.86
N ARG A 17 29.17 -4.20 -20.40
CA ARG A 17 30.22 -5.19 -20.07
C ARG A 17 29.82 -6.09 -18.93
N VAL A 18 29.18 -5.54 -17.91
CA VAL A 18 28.75 -6.30 -16.72
C VAL A 18 27.61 -7.24 -17.07
N VAL A 19 26.60 -6.78 -17.81
CA VAL A 19 25.50 -7.64 -18.30
C VAL A 19 26.05 -8.77 -19.15
N ARG A 20 26.99 -8.49 -20.05
CA ARG A 20 27.65 -9.51 -20.84
C ARG A 20 28.35 -10.55 -19.96
N GLY A 21 29.16 -10.11 -18.98
CA GLY A 21 29.83 -11.00 -18.04
C GLY A 21 28.86 -11.84 -17.20
N LEU A 22 27.72 -11.27 -16.79
CA LEU A 22 26.64 -11.98 -16.10
C LEU A 22 26.07 -13.10 -16.98
N LEU A 23 25.73 -12.81 -18.23
CA LEU A 23 25.20 -13.79 -19.19
C LEU A 23 26.23 -14.90 -19.46
N GLU A 24 27.49 -14.53 -19.72
CA GLU A 24 28.60 -15.48 -19.95
C GLU A 24 28.82 -16.41 -18.75
N SER A 25 28.72 -15.91 -17.51
CA SER A 25 28.85 -16.72 -16.28
C SER A 25 27.76 -17.77 -16.11
N HIS A 26 26.61 -17.59 -16.79
CA HIS A 26 25.49 -18.54 -16.82
C HIS A 26 25.41 -19.34 -18.14
N GLY A 27 26.46 -19.27 -18.94
CA GLY A 27 26.55 -20.05 -20.18
C GLY A 27 25.77 -19.50 -21.36
N ILE A 28 25.23 -18.26 -21.25
CA ILE A 28 24.48 -17.59 -22.31
C ILE A 28 25.45 -16.78 -23.18
N GLU A 29 25.61 -17.19 -24.43
CA GLU A 29 26.42 -16.44 -25.40
C GLU A 29 25.70 -15.17 -25.85
N SER A 30 26.36 -14.02 -25.73
CA SER A 30 25.79 -12.73 -26.08
C SER A 30 26.67 -11.94 -27.05
N LEU A 31 26.02 -11.18 -27.93
CA LEU A 31 26.67 -10.30 -28.90
C LEU A 31 26.39 -8.84 -28.51
N VAL A 32 27.44 -8.06 -28.35
CA VAL A 32 27.35 -6.63 -28.09
C VAL A 32 27.48 -5.87 -29.40
N SER A 33 26.52 -5.03 -29.71
CA SER A 33 26.53 -4.13 -30.87
C SER A 33 26.34 -2.68 -30.43
N GLN A 34 27.16 -1.79 -30.99
CA GLN A 34 26.94 -0.33 -30.83
C GLN A 34 26.13 0.16 -32.02
N GLY A 35 25.00 0.78 -31.76
CA GLY A 35 24.17 1.41 -32.79
C GLY A 35 24.91 2.63 -33.37
N SER A 36 25.27 2.59 -34.67
CA SER A 36 25.72 3.78 -35.36
C SER A 36 24.50 4.69 -35.59
N PRO A 37 24.57 6.01 -35.34
CA PRO A 37 23.50 6.94 -35.69
C PRO A 37 23.42 7.06 -37.24
N ARG A 38 22.50 6.34 -37.85
CA ARG A 38 22.08 6.61 -39.23
C ARG A 38 20.95 7.64 -39.21
N SER A 39 21.31 8.90 -39.09
CA SER A 39 20.39 10.01 -39.37
C SER A 39 20.96 10.86 -40.51
N ILE A 40 20.21 10.93 -41.59
CA ILE A 40 20.51 11.77 -42.79
C ILE A 40 19.99 13.21 -42.57
N PHE A 41 19.66 13.61 -41.39
CA PHE A 41 19.22 14.97 -41.07
C PHE A 41 20.13 15.64 -40.05
N PRO A 42 20.63 16.88 -40.31
CA PRO A 42 21.49 17.60 -39.40
C PRO A 42 20.64 18.33 -38.35
N VAL A 43 20.28 17.65 -37.28
CA VAL A 43 19.82 18.30 -36.06
C VAL A 43 20.69 17.75 -34.94
N GLN A 44 21.46 18.67 -34.34
CA GLN A 44 22.31 18.43 -33.19
C GLN A 44 21.43 18.03 -31.98
N VAL A 45 21.44 16.74 -31.68
CA VAL A 45 21.10 16.23 -30.34
C VAL A 45 22.22 15.25 -30.02
N ASP A 46 22.86 15.40 -28.89
CA ASP A 46 23.92 14.52 -28.38
C ASP A 46 23.43 13.07 -28.38
N SER A 47 23.72 12.35 -29.46
CA SER A 47 23.39 10.94 -29.62
C SER A 47 24.42 10.14 -28.84
N ILE A 48 24.14 9.85 -27.57
CA ILE A 48 24.85 8.83 -26.83
C ILE A 48 24.64 7.51 -27.61
N ALA A 49 25.72 6.87 -28.03
CA ALA A 49 25.67 5.64 -28.81
C ALA A 49 25.03 4.52 -27.93
N GLU A 50 23.82 4.11 -28.30
CA GLU A 50 23.10 3.03 -27.62
C GLU A 50 23.85 1.70 -27.82
N ILE A 51 24.25 1.06 -26.74
CA ILE A 51 24.86 -0.26 -26.73
C ILE A 51 23.72 -1.30 -26.55
N ARG A 52 23.71 -2.31 -27.41
CA ARG A 52 22.70 -3.36 -27.42
C ARG A 52 23.36 -4.71 -27.19
N ILE A 53 22.77 -5.51 -26.30
CA ILE A 53 23.15 -6.90 -26.07
C ILE A 53 22.06 -7.79 -26.64
N ALA A 54 22.45 -8.71 -27.51
CA ALA A 54 21.56 -9.65 -28.17
C ALA A 54 22.05 -11.10 -27.91
N VAL A 55 21.09 -12.00 -27.74
CA VAL A 55 21.30 -13.43 -27.51
C VAL A 55 20.54 -14.25 -28.54
N ARG A 56 20.72 -15.58 -28.56
CA ARG A 56 19.89 -16.47 -29.38
C ARG A 56 18.42 -16.40 -28.89
N PRO A 57 17.45 -16.58 -29.80
CA PRO A 57 16.03 -16.54 -29.43
C PRO A 57 15.65 -17.54 -28.32
N GLU A 58 16.26 -18.72 -28.31
CA GLU A 58 16.07 -19.75 -27.29
C GLU A 58 16.53 -19.34 -25.89
N ASP A 59 17.52 -18.46 -25.79
CA ASP A 59 18.11 -17.99 -24.52
C ASP A 59 17.48 -16.67 -24.05
N ALA A 60 16.61 -16.04 -24.88
CA ALA A 60 16.16 -14.67 -24.64
C ALA A 60 15.36 -14.50 -23.33
N ASP A 61 14.49 -15.45 -23.01
CA ASP A 61 13.65 -15.38 -21.80
C ASP A 61 14.45 -15.65 -20.53
N GLU A 62 15.47 -16.53 -20.61
CA GLU A 62 16.38 -16.80 -19.51
C GLU A 62 17.33 -15.62 -19.29
N ALA A 63 17.86 -15.04 -20.37
CA ALA A 63 18.71 -13.86 -20.31
C ALA A 63 17.97 -12.66 -19.68
N ARG A 64 16.73 -12.40 -20.06
CA ARG A 64 15.92 -11.33 -19.46
C ARG A 64 15.71 -11.58 -17.96
N ARG A 65 15.25 -12.77 -17.58
CA ARG A 65 15.07 -13.13 -16.15
C ARG A 65 16.36 -12.96 -15.34
N LEU A 66 17.50 -13.33 -15.92
CA LEU A 66 18.80 -13.18 -15.26
C LEU A 66 19.18 -11.71 -15.09
N ILE A 67 19.01 -10.89 -16.13
CA ILE A 67 19.28 -9.45 -16.08
C ILE A 67 18.34 -8.78 -15.06
N ASP A 68 17.04 -9.08 -15.11
CA ASP A 68 16.02 -8.51 -14.23
C ASP A 68 16.21 -8.93 -12.75
N SER A 69 16.86 -10.06 -12.50
CA SER A 69 17.17 -10.53 -11.14
C SER A 69 18.42 -9.90 -10.51
N HIS A 70 19.13 -9.04 -11.25
CA HIS A 70 20.36 -8.41 -10.80
C HIS A 70 20.38 -6.91 -11.09
N ARG A 71 20.87 -6.13 -10.14
CA ARG A 71 21.15 -4.71 -10.33
C ARG A 71 22.65 -4.51 -10.57
N ILE A 72 22.96 -3.64 -11.51
CA ILE A 72 24.34 -3.23 -11.77
C ILE A 72 24.54 -1.87 -11.10
N ASP A 73 25.56 -1.76 -10.23
CA ASP A 73 25.95 -0.47 -9.69
C ASP A 73 26.70 0.32 -10.78
N PRO A 74 26.15 1.44 -11.26
CA PRO A 74 26.76 2.20 -12.34
C PRO A 74 28.09 2.87 -11.94
N SER A 75 28.39 2.95 -10.63
CA SER A 75 29.60 3.61 -10.13
C SER A 75 30.83 2.68 -10.16
N ASP A 76 30.67 1.40 -9.90
CA ASP A 76 31.78 0.44 -9.80
C ASP A 76 31.54 -0.87 -10.58
N GLY A 77 30.40 -1.03 -11.23
CA GLY A 77 30.05 -2.19 -12.06
C GLY A 77 29.81 -3.48 -11.26
N ARG A 78 29.54 -3.39 -9.94
CA ARG A 78 29.19 -4.57 -9.15
C ARG A 78 27.82 -5.10 -9.51
N VAL A 79 27.71 -6.41 -9.65
CA VAL A 79 26.44 -7.13 -9.81
C VAL A 79 25.89 -7.42 -8.43
N ILE A 80 24.75 -6.84 -8.09
CA ILE A 80 24.06 -7.07 -6.81
C ILE A 80 22.80 -7.88 -7.10
N PRO A 81 22.68 -9.12 -6.60
CA PRO A 81 21.42 -9.84 -6.70
C PRO A 81 20.31 -9.04 -6.02
N LEU A 82 19.23 -8.74 -6.71
CA LEU A 82 18.09 -7.98 -6.18
C LEU A 82 17.54 -8.59 -4.89
N ARG A 83 17.51 -9.92 -4.81
CA ARG A 83 17.08 -10.64 -3.61
C ARG A 83 17.88 -10.24 -2.36
N ASN A 84 19.17 -9.94 -2.47
CA ASN A 84 19.98 -9.50 -1.33
C ASN A 84 19.68 -8.04 -0.96
N GLN A 85 19.32 -7.21 -1.92
CA GLN A 85 19.01 -5.80 -1.69
C GLN A 85 17.73 -5.64 -0.84
N PHE A 86 16.73 -6.47 -1.07
CA PHE A 86 15.42 -6.37 -0.40
C PHE A 86 15.19 -7.40 0.71
N ALA A 87 16.17 -8.25 1.03
CA ALA A 87 16.02 -9.29 2.03
C ALA A 87 15.60 -8.79 3.43
N SER A 88 15.99 -7.55 3.79
CA SER A 88 15.53 -6.93 5.04
C SER A 88 14.06 -6.55 5.00
N LEU A 89 13.58 -6.04 3.86
CA LEU A 89 12.16 -5.71 3.65
C LEU A 89 11.32 -6.98 3.59
N GLU A 90 11.72 -8.00 2.84
CA GLU A 90 11.00 -9.29 2.76
C GLU A 90 10.78 -9.91 4.14
N ARG A 91 11.80 -9.85 5.03
CA ARG A 91 11.65 -10.33 6.42
C ARG A 91 10.61 -9.53 7.21
N ARG A 92 10.52 -8.20 7.03
CA ARG A 92 9.53 -7.35 7.71
C ARG A 92 8.14 -7.56 7.15
N VAL A 93 8.03 -7.64 5.84
CA VAL A 93 6.80 -7.98 5.10
C VAL A 93 6.32 -9.38 5.47
N GLY A 94 7.26 -10.29 5.77
CA GLY A 94 6.98 -11.72 6.03
C GLY A 94 6.51 -12.45 4.79
N TYR A 95 7.01 -12.01 3.62
CA TYR A 95 6.79 -12.61 2.33
C TYR A 95 8.09 -12.57 1.52
N SER A 96 8.48 -13.70 0.93
CA SER A 96 9.64 -13.79 0.04
C SER A 96 9.17 -13.88 -1.39
N PHE A 97 9.56 -12.91 -2.20
CA PHE A 97 9.15 -12.84 -3.60
C PHE A 97 9.83 -13.94 -4.44
N ARG A 98 9.06 -14.58 -5.30
CA ARG A 98 9.56 -15.50 -6.33
C ARG A 98 10.24 -14.70 -7.42
N ASP A 99 9.61 -13.57 -7.80
CA ASP A 99 10.15 -12.58 -8.72
C ASP A 99 10.56 -11.31 -7.96
N PRO A 100 11.87 -11.12 -7.67
CA PRO A 100 12.37 -9.91 -7.03
C PRO A 100 12.15 -8.64 -7.85
N GLY A 101 11.99 -8.76 -9.18
CA GLY A 101 11.71 -7.65 -10.08
C GLY A 101 10.35 -6.99 -9.79
N LEU A 102 9.35 -7.76 -9.38
CA LEU A 102 8.06 -7.20 -8.93
C LEU A 102 8.21 -6.32 -7.70
N LEU A 103 9.07 -6.71 -6.75
CA LEU A 103 9.33 -5.89 -5.57
C LEU A 103 10.10 -4.63 -5.93
N GLU A 104 11.10 -4.71 -6.81
CA GLU A 104 11.81 -3.52 -7.31
C GLU A 104 10.87 -2.56 -8.03
N HIS A 105 10.01 -3.08 -8.92
CA HIS A 105 9.00 -2.30 -9.61
C HIS A 105 8.06 -1.57 -8.61
N ALA A 106 7.57 -2.27 -7.59
CA ALA A 106 6.70 -1.68 -6.57
C ALA A 106 7.39 -0.58 -5.75
N LEU A 107 8.70 -0.62 -5.60
CA LEU A 107 9.49 0.35 -4.86
C LEU A 107 10.02 1.50 -5.72
N THR A 108 9.85 1.44 -7.04
CA THR A 108 10.38 2.43 -7.98
C THR A 108 9.39 3.57 -8.16
N HIS A 109 9.72 4.74 -7.61
CA HIS A 109 8.90 5.94 -7.78
C HIS A 109 9.15 6.61 -9.15
N THR A 110 8.13 7.28 -9.69
CA THR A 110 8.14 8.01 -10.98
C THR A 110 9.37 8.92 -11.15
N SER A 111 9.83 9.57 -10.08
CA SER A 111 11.02 10.43 -10.14
C SER A 111 12.29 9.66 -10.52
N ARG A 112 12.37 8.39 -10.17
CA ARG A 112 13.50 7.50 -10.54
C ARG A 112 13.39 7.06 -12.00
N ALA A 113 12.20 6.70 -12.45
CA ALA A 113 11.96 6.35 -13.84
C ALA A 113 12.24 7.52 -14.79
N ASN A 114 11.86 8.74 -14.41
CA ASN A 114 12.11 9.96 -15.18
C ASN A 114 13.60 10.34 -15.29
N GLU A 115 14.45 9.87 -14.40
CA GLU A 115 15.91 10.04 -14.48
C GLU A 115 16.59 8.95 -15.32
N ASP A 116 15.87 7.90 -15.68
CA ASP A 116 16.40 6.80 -16.50
C ASP A 116 16.41 7.16 -17.99
N VAL A 117 17.58 7.45 -18.52
CA VAL A 117 17.79 7.81 -19.93
C VAL A 117 17.56 6.61 -20.86
N SER A 118 17.63 5.38 -20.34
CA SER A 118 17.46 4.15 -21.13
C SER A 118 15.99 3.84 -21.42
N GLY A 119 15.05 4.42 -20.62
CA GLY A 119 13.63 4.14 -20.70
C GLY A 119 13.24 2.72 -20.28
N GLY A 120 14.17 2.00 -19.61
CA GLY A 120 13.96 0.63 -19.16
C GLY A 120 13.38 0.52 -17.74
N VAL A 121 13.45 1.60 -16.96
CA VAL A 121 12.92 1.62 -15.59
C VAL A 121 11.45 1.96 -15.61
N VAL A 122 10.62 1.04 -15.09
CA VAL A 122 9.18 1.19 -14.95
C VAL A 122 8.86 1.69 -13.54
N ASP A 123 8.02 2.72 -13.43
CA ASP A 123 7.56 3.23 -12.14
C ASP A 123 6.40 2.41 -11.55
N ASN A 124 6.07 2.69 -10.30
CA ASN A 124 5.08 1.93 -9.54
C ASN A 124 3.62 2.41 -9.71
N GLU A 125 3.32 3.41 -10.53
CA GLU A 125 1.96 3.98 -10.65
C GLU A 125 0.90 2.92 -11.04
N SER A 126 1.23 2.02 -11.98
CA SER A 126 0.31 0.94 -12.38
C SER A 126 0.13 -0.12 -11.29
N LEU A 127 1.15 -0.35 -10.46
CA LEU A 127 1.03 -1.24 -9.30
C LEU A 127 0.28 -0.58 -8.15
N GLU A 128 0.45 0.71 -7.90
CA GLU A 128 -0.36 1.50 -6.97
C GLU A 128 -1.84 1.39 -7.31
N PHE A 129 -2.20 1.67 -8.57
CA PHE A 129 -3.59 1.55 -9.04
C PHE A 129 -4.19 0.15 -8.81
N LEU A 130 -3.44 -0.91 -9.11
CA LEU A 130 -3.88 -2.28 -8.83
C LEU A 130 -3.94 -2.55 -7.32
N GLY A 131 -2.97 -2.05 -6.58
CA GLY A 131 -2.82 -2.23 -5.15
C GLY A 131 -3.97 -1.63 -4.35
N ASP A 132 -4.42 -0.42 -4.69
CA ASP A 132 -5.63 0.19 -4.09
C ASP A 132 -6.85 -0.73 -4.24
N ALA A 133 -7.09 -1.25 -5.45
CA ALA A 133 -8.21 -2.15 -5.71
C ALA A 133 -8.12 -3.46 -4.90
N VAL A 134 -6.93 -4.09 -4.86
CA VAL A 134 -6.67 -5.33 -4.12
C VAL A 134 -6.78 -5.10 -2.61
N LEU A 135 -6.22 -4.01 -2.09
CA LEU A 135 -6.34 -3.60 -0.70
C LEU A 135 -7.79 -3.37 -0.32
N GLY A 136 -8.51 -2.61 -1.16
CA GLY A 136 -9.92 -2.33 -0.97
C GLY A 136 -10.76 -3.60 -0.85
N PHE A 137 -10.48 -4.60 -1.69
CA PHE A 137 -11.10 -5.93 -1.61
C PHE A 137 -10.70 -6.68 -0.32
N ALA A 138 -9.40 -6.78 -0.02
CA ALA A 138 -8.90 -7.53 1.12
C ALA A 138 -9.42 -6.99 2.47
N ILE A 139 -9.47 -5.65 2.62
CA ILE A 139 -10.05 -5.00 3.82
C ILE A 139 -11.56 -5.24 3.89
N ALA A 140 -12.29 -5.17 2.76
CA ALA A 140 -13.72 -5.42 2.76
C ALA A 140 -14.05 -6.87 3.18
N ASP A 141 -13.34 -7.86 2.64
CA ASP A 141 -13.48 -9.28 3.02
C ASP A 141 -13.14 -9.49 4.50
N LEU A 142 -12.02 -8.91 4.96
CA LEU A 142 -11.61 -8.99 6.37
C LEU A 142 -12.68 -8.42 7.31
N LEU A 143 -13.22 -7.23 7.02
CA LEU A 143 -14.26 -6.60 7.84
C LEU A 143 -15.57 -7.37 7.78
N PHE A 144 -15.94 -7.91 6.63
CA PHE A 144 -17.15 -8.71 6.46
C PHE A 144 -17.11 -9.97 7.33
N ARG A 145 -16.01 -10.72 7.30
CA ARG A 145 -15.83 -11.96 8.07
C ARG A 145 -15.69 -11.70 9.57
N ARG A 146 -14.95 -10.68 9.93
CA ARG A 146 -14.62 -10.39 11.35
C ARG A 146 -15.74 -9.70 12.11
N PHE A 147 -16.59 -8.94 11.41
CA PHE A 147 -17.67 -8.15 12.01
C PHE A 147 -19.02 -8.43 11.34
N PRO A 148 -19.54 -9.67 11.41
CA PRO A 148 -20.77 -10.05 10.72
C PRO A 148 -22.00 -9.24 11.19
N ASN A 149 -22.03 -8.85 12.47
CA ASN A 149 -23.15 -8.13 13.07
C ASN A 149 -23.10 -6.60 12.86
N ARG A 150 -22.02 -6.06 12.28
CA ARG A 150 -21.92 -4.63 11.97
C ARG A 150 -22.61 -4.33 10.63
N ASN A 151 -23.33 -3.19 10.59
CA ASN A 151 -24.00 -2.75 9.36
C ASN A 151 -23.00 -2.27 8.29
N GLU A 152 -23.49 -2.08 7.06
CA GLU A 152 -22.70 -1.65 5.92
C GLU A 152 -22.03 -0.29 6.18
N GLY A 153 -22.77 0.71 6.71
CA GLY A 153 -22.26 2.05 6.95
C GLY A 153 -21.07 2.07 7.92
N TRP A 154 -21.07 1.21 8.96
CA TRP A 154 -19.95 1.06 9.86
C TRP A 154 -18.73 0.44 9.13
N LYS A 155 -18.95 -0.61 8.35
CA LYS A 155 -17.89 -1.29 7.59
C LYS A 155 -17.25 -0.35 6.56
N SER A 156 -18.07 0.42 5.83
CA SER A 156 -17.59 1.41 4.85
C SER A 156 -16.79 2.52 5.51
N LYS A 157 -17.24 3.04 6.65
CA LYS A 157 -16.51 4.06 7.41
C LYS A 157 -15.17 3.48 7.92
N MET A 158 -15.17 2.28 8.49
CA MET A 158 -13.96 1.61 8.96
C MET A 158 -12.99 1.37 7.81
N LYS A 159 -13.45 0.84 6.68
CA LYS A 159 -12.64 0.65 5.47
C LYS A 159 -11.98 1.97 5.05
N SER A 160 -12.76 3.05 4.89
CA SER A 160 -12.24 4.37 4.48
C SER A 160 -11.07 4.87 5.34
N VAL A 161 -11.10 4.58 6.64
CA VAL A 161 -10.02 4.97 7.53
C VAL A 161 -8.82 4.05 7.41
N LEU A 162 -9.05 2.76 7.36
CA LEU A 162 -7.97 1.77 7.24
C LEU A 162 -7.16 1.98 5.95
N VAL A 163 -7.82 2.31 4.83
CA VAL A 163 -7.16 2.56 3.53
C VAL A 163 -6.80 4.04 3.30
N SER A 164 -6.87 4.90 4.31
CA SER A 164 -6.46 6.30 4.17
C SER A 164 -4.95 6.44 4.02
N THR A 165 -4.50 7.46 3.28
CA THR A 165 -3.07 7.79 3.12
C THR A 165 -2.33 7.82 4.45
N ALA A 166 -2.93 8.38 5.51
CA ALA A 166 -2.33 8.44 6.84
C ALA A 166 -2.13 7.06 7.47
N SER A 167 -3.11 6.15 7.31
CA SER A 167 -3.03 4.78 7.81
C SER A 167 -1.98 3.97 7.04
N LEU A 168 -1.97 4.09 5.72
CA LEU A 168 -1.02 3.38 4.86
C LEU A 168 0.40 3.86 5.08
N ALA A 169 0.63 5.18 5.18
CA ALA A 169 1.94 5.74 5.50
C ALA A 169 2.46 5.22 6.85
N ARG A 170 1.61 5.15 7.88
CA ARG A 170 1.98 4.59 9.19
C ARG A 170 2.37 3.11 9.10
N LEU A 171 1.66 2.31 8.30
CA LEU A 171 2.02 0.90 8.07
C LEU A 171 3.33 0.78 7.29
N ALA A 172 3.53 1.62 6.28
CA ALA A 172 4.77 1.71 5.51
C ALA A 172 5.97 2.08 6.40
N GLU A 173 5.80 3.04 7.31
CA GLU A 173 6.83 3.40 8.32
C GLU A 173 7.16 2.22 9.24
N GLY A 174 6.17 1.44 9.66
CA GLY A 174 6.37 0.22 10.45
C GLY A 174 7.21 -0.86 9.74
N LEU A 175 7.20 -0.85 8.41
CA LEU A 175 8.02 -1.71 7.57
C LEU A 175 9.39 -1.10 7.20
N ASP A 176 9.67 0.14 7.61
CA ASP A 176 10.78 0.96 7.11
C ASP A 176 10.78 1.07 5.56
N LEU A 177 9.60 1.04 4.92
CA LEU A 177 9.45 1.00 3.47
C LEU A 177 10.17 2.17 2.80
N GLY A 178 10.15 3.36 3.40
CA GLY A 178 10.81 4.54 2.90
C GLY A 178 12.31 4.37 2.65
N GLN A 179 13.00 3.50 3.42
CA GLN A 179 14.44 3.22 3.21
C GLN A 179 14.66 2.41 1.93
N HIS A 180 13.65 1.70 1.47
CA HIS A 180 13.71 0.82 0.31
C HIS A 180 13.16 1.47 -0.96
N LEU A 181 12.48 2.63 -0.87
CA LEU A 181 12.00 3.35 -2.05
C LEU A 181 13.16 3.77 -2.95
N LEU A 182 13.01 3.52 -4.24
CA LEU A 182 13.93 3.91 -5.29
C LEU A 182 13.48 5.27 -5.85
N LEU A 183 14.12 6.33 -5.39
CA LEU A 183 13.78 7.72 -5.70
C LEU A 183 14.79 8.34 -6.66
N GLY A 184 14.36 9.31 -7.47
CA GLY A 184 15.25 10.19 -8.20
C GLY A 184 15.98 11.17 -7.25
N ARG A 185 17.11 11.71 -7.68
CA ARG A 185 17.96 12.60 -6.88
C ARG A 185 17.23 13.85 -6.36
N GLY A 186 16.31 14.39 -7.17
CA GLY A 186 15.49 15.53 -6.80
C GLY A 186 14.56 15.22 -5.63
N GLU A 187 13.84 14.11 -5.74
CA GLU A 187 12.88 13.64 -4.73
C GLU A 187 13.59 13.22 -3.43
N GLU A 188 14.74 12.58 -3.54
CA GLU A 188 15.60 12.23 -2.40
C GLU A 188 15.99 13.46 -1.58
N LYS A 189 16.46 14.53 -2.26
CA LYS A 189 16.90 15.80 -1.62
C LYS A 189 15.76 16.52 -0.90
N THR A 190 14.51 16.35 -1.36
CA THR A 190 13.33 16.96 -0.72
C THR A 190 12.72 16.10 0.39
N GLY A 191 13.39 15.03 0.78
CA GLY A 191 12.96 14.13 1.86
C GLY A 191 11.84 13.19 1.47
N GLY A 192 11.77 12.80 0.19
CA GLY A 192 10.74 11.94 -0.38
C GLY A 192 10.48 10.66 0.41
N ARG A 193 11.54 10.04 0.97
CA ARG A 193 11.45 8.82 1.80
C ARG A 193 10.51 8.92 3.00
N ARG A 194 10.15 10.14 3.44
CA ARG A 194 9.28 10.39 4.60
C ARG A 194 7.98 11.09 4.20
N LYS A 195 7.74 11.35 2.92
CA LYS A 195 6.47 11.92 2.46
C LYS A 195 5.37 10.87 2.57
N GLN A 196 4.29 11.21 3.27
CA GLN A 196 3.18 10.30 3.51
C GLN A 196 2.54 9.78 2.21
N ALA A 197 2.43 10.61 1.18
CA ALA A 197 1.90 10.19 -0.11
C ALA A 197 2.79 9.08 -0.71
N LEU A 198 4.10 9.30 -0.84
CA LEU A 198 5.02 8.31 -1.42
C LEU A 198 5.07 7.00 -0.62
N LEU A 199 4.94 7.09 0.70
CA LEU A 199 4.88 5.91 1.56
C LEU A 199 3.59 5.12 1.35
N ALA A 200 2.45 5.80 1.20
CA ALA A 200 1.16 5.17 0.93
C ALA A 200 1.14 4.53 -0.46
N ASP A 201 1.56 5.26 -1.50
CA ASP A 201 1.63 4.79 -2.89
C ASP A 201 2.54 3.55 -3.00
N GLY A 202 3.72 3.60 -2.36
CA GLY A 202 4.64 2.47 -2.28
C GLY A 202 4.08 1.27 -1.50
N TYR A 203 3.24 1.51 -0.49
CA TYR A 203 2.58 0.43 0.26
C TYR A 203 1.49 -0.24 -0.58
N GLU A 204 0.70 0.52 -1.33
CA GLU A 204 -0.28 -0.02 -2.28
C GLU A 204 0.41 -0.80 -3.39
N ALA A 205 1.48 -0.27 -3.97
CA ALA A 205 2.27 -0.98 -4.98
C ALA A 205 2.87 -2.29 -4.43
N LEU A 206 3.33 -2.31 -3.17
CA LEU A 206 3.78 -3.54 -2.50
C LEU A 206 2.65 -4.57 -2.37
N ILE A 207 1.42 -4.14 -2.05
CA ILE A 207 0.25 -5.02 -2.01
C ILE A 207 -0.02 -5.64 -3.37
N ALA A 208 0.06 -4.85 -4.46
CA ALA A 208 -0.07 -5.38 -5.82
C ALA A 208 1.02 -6.39 -6.14
N ALA A 209 2.27 -6.11 -5.77
CA ALA A 209 3.38 -7.03 -6.00
C ALA A 209 3.18 -8.37 -5.27
N ILE A 210 2.75 -8.35 -4.01
CA ILE A 210 2.42 -9.59 -3.26
C ILE A 210 1.28 -10.35 -3.94
N TYR A 211 0.25 -9.63 -4.42
CA TYR A 211 -0.87 -10.23 -5.12
C TYR A 211 -0.44 -10.90 -6.43
N LEU A 212 0.36 -10.23 -7.25
CA LEU A 212 0.83 -10.75 -8.54
C LEU A 212 1.76 -11.95 -8.38
N ASP A 213 2.63 -11.92 -7.37
CA ASP A 213 3.61 -12.99 -7.11
C ASP A 213 3.01 -14.19 -6.37
N GLY A 214 2.16 -13.93 -5.37
CA GLY A 214 1.65 -14.93 -4.43
C GLY A 214 0.16 -15.25 -4.54
N GLY A 215 -0.62 -14.39 -5.20
CA GLY A 215 -2.07 -14.53 -5.32
C GLY A 215 -2.86 -14.00 -4.11
N VAL A 216 -4.18 -14.17 -4.20
CA VAL A 216 -5.14 -13.60 -3.24
C VAL A 216 -4.94 -14.09 -1.81
N GLU A 217 -4.54 -15.34 -1.63
CA GLU A 217 -4.36 -15.93 -0.30
C GLU A 217 -3.21 -15.25 0.47
N HIS A 218 -2.10 -15.00 -0.20
CA HIS A 218 -0.93 -14.36 0.41
C HIS A 218 -1.21 -12.89 0.76
N VAL A 219 -1.85 -12.15 -0.15
CA VAL A 219 -2.15 -10.74 0.11
C VAL A 219 -3.20 -10.55 1.20
N THR A 220 -4.23 -11.41 1.28
CA THR A 220 -5.24 -11.33 2.36
C THR A 220 -4.64 -11.69 3.71
N ALA A 221 -3.73 -12.67 3.78
CA ALA A 221 -2.99 -12.99 5.00
C ALA A 221 -2.06 -11.85 5.44
N PHE A 222 -1.37 -11.21 4.48
CA PHE A 222 -0.55 -10.02 4.73
C PHE A 222 -1.40 -8.88 5.31
N VAL A 223 -2.50 -8.53 4.65
CA VAL A 223 -3.41 -7.46 5.09
C VAL A 223 -3.98 -7.77 6.48
N ALA A 224 -4.47 -8.98 6.71
CA ALA A 224 -5.03 -9.36 8.01
C ALA A 224 -4.02 -9.15 9.17
N ARG A 225 -2.75 -9.51 8.95
CA ARG A 225 -1.69 -9.37 9.94
C ARG A 225 -1.30 -7.92 10.17
N HIS A 226 -1.09 -7.14 9.11
CA HIS A 226 -0.57 -5.78 9.22
C HIS A 226 -1.61 -4.77 9.71
N PHE A 227 -2.89 -4.97 9.39
CA PHE A 227 -3.97 -4.08 9.81
C PHE A 227 -4.54 -4.40 11.21
N GLU A 228 -4.10 -5.48 11.86
CA GLU A 228 -4.61 -5.90 13.17
C GLU A 228 -4.51 -4.80 14.23
N GLY A 229 -3.36 -4.12 14.29
CA GLY A 229 -3.13 -3.01 15.22
C GLY A 229 -4.11 -1.86 14.98
N LEU A 230 -4.27 -1.43 13.72
CA LEU A 230 -5.19 -0.35 13.35
C LEU A 230 -6.65 -0.70 13.66
N ILE A 231 -7.06 -1.94 13.38
CA ILE A 231 -8.41 -2.41 13.68
C ILE A 231 -8.65 -2.43 15.20
N THR A 232 -7.68 -2.85 15.97
CA THR A 232 -7.77 -2.88 17.43
C THR A 232 -7.84 -1.47 18.02
N GLU A 233 -7.00 -0.55 17.56
CA GLU A 233 -7.04 0.86 17.95
C GLU A 233 -8.39 1.50 17.60
N ALA A 234 -8.92 1.24 16.41
CA ALA A 234 -10.21 1.76 15.99
C ALA A 234 -11.38 1.25 16.85
N ARG A 235 -11.23 0.12 17.53
CA ARG A 235 -12.22 -0.44 18.46
C ARG A 235 -12.09 0.06 19.90
N THR A 236 -10.99 0.73 20.23
CA THR A 236 -10.77 1.23 21.60
C THR A 236 -11.84 2.26 21.97
N PRO A 237 -12.42 2.19 23.18
CA PRO A 237 -13.37 3.19 23.67
C PRO A 237 -12.78 4.60 23.55
N GLY A 238 -13.54 5.55 22.98
CA GLY A 238 -13.07 6.91 22.73
C GLY A 238 -12.43 7.14 21.36
N SER A 239 -12.20 6.08 20.58
CA SER A 239 -11.79 6.25 19.17
C SER A 239 -12.94 6.87 18.35
N ALA A 240 -12.59 7.62 17.29
CA ALA A 240 -13.59 8.20 16.36
C ALA A 240 -14.47 7.14 15.66
N PHE A 241 -14.16 5.85 15.85
CA PHE A 241 -14.82 4.69 15.24
C PHE A 241 -15.63 3.86 16.22
N HIS A 242 -15.56 4.18 17.52
CA HIS A 242 -16.33 3.45 18.51
C HIS A 242 -17.82 3.76 18.30
N ASP A 243 -18.57 2.76 17.86
CA ASP A 243 -20.01 2.89 17.65
C ASP A 243 -20.74 2.44 18.92
N TYR A 244 -20.89 3.41 19.85
CA TYR A 244 -21.58 3.18 21.11
C TYR A 244 -23.06 2.81 20.93
N LYS A 245 -23.71 3.32 19.86
CA LYS A 245 -25.11 2.96 19.57
C LYS A 245 -25.26 1.47 19.25
N SER A 246 -24.40 0.94 18.36
CA SER A 246 -24.42 -0.49 18.05
C SER A 246 -23.97 -1.35 19.25
N ALA A 247 -23.00 -0.89 20.03
CA ALA A 247 -22.58 -1.61 21.23
C ALA A 247 -23.70 -1.66 22.28
N LEU A 248 -24.45 -0.56 22.47
CA LEU A 248 -25.61 -0.53 23.37
C LEU A 248 -26.72 -1.45 22.85
N GLN A 249 -27.01 -1.43 21.56
CA GLN A 249 -27.98 -2.31 20.94
C GLN A 249 -27.62 -3.79 21.15
N GLU A 250 -26.39 -4.19 20.90
CA GLU A 250 -25.92 -5.57 21.14
C GLU A 250 -26.07 -5.97 22.60
N ARG A 251 -25.73 -5.04 23.53
CA ARG A 251 -25.82 -5.29 24.97
C ARG A 251 -27.26 -5.52 25.43
N VAL A 252 -28.21 -4.65 25.03
CA VAL A 252 -29.61 -4.78 25.45
C VAL A 252 -30.27 -5.99 24.81
N GLN A 253 -29.97 -6.29 23.54
CA GLN A 253 -30.47 -7.49 22.86
C GLN A 253 -29.96 -8.79 23.52
N ALA A 254 -28.70 -8.82 23.97
CA ALA A 254 -28.14 -9.97 24.68
C ALA A 254 -28.90 -10.25 26.01
N ASN A 255 -29.47 -9.22 26.62
CA ASN A 255 -30.28 -9.34 27.83
C ASN A 255 -31.77 -9.60 27.55
N GLY A 256 -32.19 -9.64 26.28
CA GLY A 256 -33.60 -9.80 25.88
C GLY A 256 -34.43 -8.52 25.97
N ASP A 257 -33.78 -7.36 26.17
CA ASP A 257 -34.44 -6.07 26.25
C ASP A 257 -34.82 -5.51 24.87
N PRO A 258 -35.82 -4.59 24.78
CA PRO A 258 -36.17 -3.89 23.56
C PRO A 258 -35.02 -3.03 23.03
N LEU A 259 -35.04 -2.73 21.71
CA LEU A 259 -34.05 -1.85 21.08
C LEU A 259 -33.98 -0.47 21.73
N PRO A 260 -32.79 0.15 21.80
CA PRO A 260 -32.64 1.51 22.32
C PRO A 260 -33.33 2.52 21.41
N GLU A 261 -34.11 3.42 22.01
CA GLU A 261 -34.77 4.56 21.35
C GLU A 261 -34.06 5.84 21.70
N TYR A 262 -33.84 6.71 20.70
CA TYR A 262 -33.15 8.00 20.87
C TYR A 262 -34.12 9.15 20.57
N ALA A 263 -34.24 10.09 21.48
CA ALA A 263 -35.08 11.28 21.33
C ALA A 263 -34.27 12.56 21.59
N VAL A 264 -34.34 13.51 20.67
CA VAL A 264 -33.81 14.87 20.92
C VAL A 264 -34.71 15.55 21.94
N ILE A 265 -34.17 15.89 23.10
CA ILE A 265 -34.89 16.53 24.19
C ILE A 265 -34.66 18.04 24.27
N ALA A 266 -33.53 18.52 23.74
CA ALA A 266 -33.25 19.96 23.64
C ALA A 266 -32.30 20.27 22.46
N GLU A 267 -32.48 21.46 21.90
CA GLU A 267 -31.55 22.08 20.95
C GLU A 267 -31.21 23.48 21.48
N THR A 268 -29.91 23.77 21.68
CA THR A 268 -29.47 25.04 22.27
C THR A 268 -28.34 25.66 21.47
N GLY A 269 -28.14 26.97 21.56
CA GLY A 269 -27.09 27.74 20.88
C GLY A 269 -27.51 28.31 19.53
N PRO A 270 -26.72 29.29 19.01
CA PRO A 270 -26.94 29.87 17.69
C PRO A 270 -26.65 28.87 16.57
N ASP A 271 -27.18 29.09 15.36
CA ASP A 271 -27.09 28.12 14.24
C ASP A 271 -25.69 27.63 13.91
N HIS A 272 -24.67 28.45 14.12
CA HIS A 272 -23.25 28.11 13.89
C HIS A 272 -22.54 27.43 15.08
N HIS A 273 -23.24 27.34 16.26
CA HIS A 273 -22.76 26.64 17.46
C HIS A 273 -23.88 25.85 18.15
N LYS A 274 -24.75 25.24 17.34
CA LYS A 274 -25.88 24.45 17.83
C LYS A 274 -25.39 23.23 18.62
N GLN A 275 -25.97 22.99 19.77
CA GLN A 275 -25.81 21.81 20.58
C GLN A 275 -27.12 21.04 20.67
N PHE A 276 -27.04 19.74 20.56
CA PHE A 276 -28.16 18.81 20.64
C PHE A 276 -28.02 18.00 21.92
N GLN A 277 -29.12 17.90 22.68
CA GLN A 277 -29.23 17.00 23.81
C GLN A 277 -30.18 15.87 23.43
N VAL A 278 -29.68 14.62 23.56
CA VAL A 278 -30.40 13.40 23.19
C VAL A 278 -30.52 12.51 24.41
N GLN A 279 -31.73 12.01 24.66
CA GLN A 279 -32.01 10.99 25.66
C GLN A 279 -32.12 9.61 24.99
N VAL A 280 -31.45 8.61 25.53
CA VAL A 280 -31.62 7.20 25.15
C VAL A 280 -32.51 6.48 26.13
N ARG A 281 -33.46 5.69 25.60
CA ARG A 281 -34.42 4.87 26.36
C ARG A 281 -34.30 3.40 25.96
N VAL A 282 -34.53 2.51 26.91
CA VAL A 282 -34.66 1.06 26.69
C VAL A 282 -35.94 0.61 27.38
N GLY A 283 -36.84 -0.04 26.62
CA GLY A 283 -38.17 -0.42 27.15
C GLY A 283 -39.01 0.75 27.69
N GLY A 284 -38.89 1.93 27.08
CA GLY A 284 -39.55 3.15 27.49
C GLY A 284 -38.91 3.88 28.68
N HIS A 285 -37.93 3.27 29.37
CA HIS A 285 -37.25 3.86 30.50
C HIS A 285 -36.02 4.66 30.07
N PRO A 286 -35.83 5.92 30.51
CA PRO A 286 -34.64 6.71 30.20
C PRO A 286 -33.42 6.13 30.92
N ILE A 287 -32.36 5.86 30.14
CA ILE A 287 -31.12 5.31 30.67
C ILE A 287 -30.04 6.40 30.83
N ALA A 288 -29.82 7.23 29.79
CA ALA A 288 -28.82 8.28 29.82
C ALA A 288 -29.16 9.43 28.86
N GLU A 289 -28.43 10.54 29.01
CA GLU A 289 -28.54 11.70 28.14
C GLU A 289 -27.15 12.10 27.66
N GLY A 290 -27.01 12.44 26.39
CA GLY A 290 -25.76 12.87 25.78
C GLY A 290 -25.91 14.23 25.10
N VAL A 291 -24.84 14.99 25.05
CA VAL A 291 -24.78 16.31 24.38
C VAL A 291 -23.71 16.24 23.28
N GLY A 292 -23.99 16.84 22.12
CA GLY A 292 -23.06 16.90 21.00
C GLY A 292 -23.34 18.05 20.04
N LYS A 293 -22.40 18.37 19.20
CA LYS A 293 -22.49 19.41 18.16
C LYS A 293 -23.40 19.01 16.97
N SER A 294 -23.74 17.74 16.89
CA SER A 294 -24.72 17.19 15.95
C SER A 294 -25.60 16.17 16.67
N LYS A 295 -26.80 15.89 16.10
CA LYS A 295 -27.69 14.84 16.64
C LYS A 295 -26.96 13.49 16.75
N LYS A 296 -26.18 13.14 15.74
CA LYS A 296 -25.39 11.89 15.71
C LYS A 296 -24.35 11.82 16.84
N GLU A 297 -23.65 12.92 17.11
CA GLU A 297 -22.67 12.99 18.19
C GLU A 297 -23.34 12.87 19.57
N ALA A 298 -24.48 13.58 19.76
CA ALA A 298 -25.27 13.51 20.98
C ALA A 298 -25.85 12.10 21.22
N GLU A 299 -26.31 11.41 20.17
CA GLU A 299 -26.77 10.03 20.25
C GLU A 299 -25.63 9.06 20.64
N GLN A 300 -24.44 9.21 20.08
CA GLN A 300 -23.28 8.39 20.43
C GLN A 300 -22.87 8.62 21.90
N GLU A 301 -22.88 9.86 22.36
CA GLU A 301 -22.56 10.20 23.74
C GLU A 301 -23.62 9.65 24.74
N ALA A 302 -24.92 9.76 24.39
CA ALA A 302 -25.98 9.15 25.17
C ALA A 302 -25.82 7.62 25.28
N ALA A 303 -25.46 6.97 24.16
CA ALA A 303 -25.21 5.53 24.15
C ALA A 303 -23.98 5.14 24.98
N ARG A 304 -22.90 5.93 24.95
CA ARG A 304 -21.70 5.72 25.76
C ARG A 304 -22.04 5.75 27.27
N LEU A 305 -22.74 6.80 27.70
CA LEU A 305 -23.14 6.96 29.09
C LEU A 305 -24.13 5.87 29.53
N ALA A 306 -25.00 5.40 28.63
CA ALA A 306 -25.90 4.29 28.90
C ALA A 306 -25.14 2.98 29.15
N LEU A 307 -24.13 2.67 28.32
CA LEU A 307 -23.27 1.49 28.51
C LEU A 307 -22.54 1.52 29.84
N GLU A 308 -22.00 2.67 30.25
CA GLU A 308 -21.34 2.85 31.55
C GLU A 308 -22.29 2.60 32.73
N ARG A 309 -23.54 3.12 32.63
CA ARG A 309 -24.55 2.90 33.67
C ARG A 309 -25.03 1.45 33.75
N LEU A 310 -25.14 0.77 32.62
CA LEU A 310 -25.52 -0.65 32.59
C LEU A 310 -24.38 -1.52 33.16
N ALA A 311 -23.12 -1.20 32.86
CA ALA A 311 -21.97 -1.91 33.41
C ALA A 311 -21.84 -1.75 34.95
N SER A 312 -22.24 -0.59 35.48
CA SER A 312 -22.20 -0.34 36.95
C SER A 312 -23.38 -0.96 37.70
N LYS A 313 -24.42 -1.46 37.03
CA LYS A 313 -25.55 -2.16 37.66
C LYS A 313 -25.34 -3.68 37.76
N ASP A 314 -24.38 -4.22 37.01
CA ASP A 314 -24.02 -5.64 37.00
C ASP A 314 -22.95 -6.00 38.08
N LEU A 315 -22.50 -5.02 38.88
CA LEU A 315 -21.61 -5.15 40.04
C LEU A 315 -22.44 -5.04 41.33
#